data_14a52ee6510a055549ff86de6ab4fa94
#
_entry.id   14a52ee6510a055549ff86de6ab4fa94
#
_cell.length_a   1.000
_cell.length_b   1.000
_cell.length_c   1.000
_cell.angle_alpha   90.00
_cell.angle_beta   90.00
_cell.angle_gamma   90.00
#
_symmetry.space_group_name_H-M   'P 1'
#
loop_
_entity.id
_entity.type
_entity.pdbx_description
1 polymer ?
#
loop_
_entity_poly.entity_id
_entity_poly.type
_entity_poly.pdbx_seq_one_letter_code
_entity_poly.pdbx_strand_id
1 'polypeptide(L)'
;MGNKKTLMMFTIILFFVSFAVSVFAEEVVVYSARKESLTKIPFNAFFRETGIKIKLVTGKIDDLLYKLQKEGENSPADLLITVDAGSLWKATLADLFQPINSDILTKNIPSHLRDPQNHWFGLSKRARTIVYSSQRVQPSALSTYEDLAQPKWKNRLCLRTSQKVYNQSLVAMMITEHGVERTEKIINGWVQNLAEEPFNKDNDVITAIIEKQCDVGIVNQYYFGRMLKRNSSIPVDLFWPNQGENEGGVYVDISGAGVMKYAKNKELAVTLLNWLSSEKAQNLFADSNMEYPVNPNVKPNSIVQVWGDFKQNTDNISQSGKNRDTAIELMHRANYR
;
A
#
# COMPACT_ATOMS: atom_id res chain seq x y z
N MET A 1 81.16 -58.79 0.82
CA MET A 1 80.41 -58.41 1.99
C MET A 1 79.84 -56.99 1.69
N GLY A 2 78.57 -56.86 1.30
CA GLY A 2 77.96 -55.57 0.87
C GLY A 2 76.67 -55.40 1.59
N ASN A 3 76.55 -54.43 2.46
CA ASN A 3 75.38 -54.05 3.20
C ASN A 3 74.44 -53.21 2.25
N LYS A 4 73.27 -53.75 1.96
CA LYS A 4 72.14 -53.02 1.33
C LYS A 4 71.33 -52.37 2.48
N LYS A 5 71.34 -51.02 2.55
CA LYS A 5 70.41 -50.23 3.39
C LYS A 5 69.15 -49.99 2.59
N THR A 6 68.07 -50.60 3.05
CA THR A 6 66.72 -50.37 2.50
C THR A 6 66.14 -49.07 3.07
N LEU A 7 65.94 -48.04 2.26
CA LEU A 7 65.33 -46.77 2.63
C LEU A 7 63.81 -46.91 2.50
N MET A 8 63.09 -46.93 3.63
CA MET A 8 61.65 -47.03 3.68
C MET A 8 61.03 -45.61 3.61
N MET A 9 60.45 -45.26 2.45
CA MET A 9 59.84 -43.95 2.21
C MET A 9 58.41 -44.01 2.72
N PHE A 10 58.14 -43.32 3.87
CA PHE A 10 56.78 -43.13 4.39
C PHE A 10 56.05 -42.02 3.58
N THR A 11 55.08 -42.40 2.74
CA THR A 11 54.22 -41.45 2.04
C THR A 11 53.07 -41.08 2.99
N ILE A 12 53.10 -39.87 3.55
CA ILE A 12 51.97 -39.31 4.32
C ILE A 12 50.94 -38.81 3.33
N ILE A 13 49.80 -39.53 3.19
CA ILE A 13 48.66 -39.09 2.43
C ILE A 13 47.83 -38.16 3.36
N LEU A 14 47.90 -36.83 3.11
CA LEU A 14 47.04 -35.85 3.75
C LEU A 14 45.65 -35.93 3.12
N PHE A 15 44.71 -36.50 3.84
CA PHE A 15 43.28 -36.47 3.48
C PHE A 15 42.73 -35.05 3.78
N PHE A 16 42.61 -34.21 2.76
CA PHE A 16 41.82 -32.98 2.86
C PHE A 16 40.32 -33.35 2.85
N VAL A 17 39.71 -33.43 4.03
CA VAL A 17 38.26 -33.49 4.16
C VAL A 17 37.73 -32.10 3.91
N SER A 18 37.31 -31.83 2.65
CA SER A 18 36.54 -30.62 2.31
C SER A 18 35.17 -30.74 2.96
N PHE A 19 35.01 -30.09 4.11
CA PHE A 19 33.66 -29.82 4.64
C PHE A 19 32.96 -28.87 3.67
N ALA A 20 32.12 -29.42 2.79
CA ALA A 20 31.17 -28.65 2.05
C ALA A 20 30.14 -28.10 3.07
N VAL A 21 30.35 -26.89 3.53
CA VAL A 21 29.34 -26.16 4.28
C VAL A 21 28.22 -25.87 3.26
N SER A 22 27.13 -26.63 3.34
CA SER A 22 25.91 -26.32 2.61
C SER A 22 25.41 -24.97 3.14
N VAL A 23 25.77 -23.89 2.45
CA VAL A 23 25.17 -22.59 2.69
C VAL A 23 23.73 -22.72 2.22
N PHE A 24 22.82 -23.07 3.14
CA PHE A 24 21.40 -22.91 2.87
C PHE A 24 21.18 -21.43 2.59
N ALA A 25 20.74 -21.11 1.38
CA ALA A 25 20.41 -19.74 1.05
C ALA A 25 19.30 -19.27 1.98
N GLU A 26 19.59 -18.21 2.74
CA GLU A 26 18.62 -17.59 3.64
C GLU A 26 17.36 -17.21 2.85
N GLU A 27 16.19 -17.54 3.38
CA GLU A 27 14.89 -17.31 2.72
C GLU A 27 13.90 -16.65 3.68
N VAL A 28 13.18 -15.63 3.19
CA VAL A 28 12.04 -15.01 3.88
C VAL A 28 10.76 -15.40 3.18
N VAL A 29 9.79 -15.92 3.90
CA VAL A 29 8.47 -16.27 3.37
C VAL A 29 7.54 -15.07 3.53
N VAL A 30 7.08 -14.52 2.42
CA VAL A 30 6.22 -13.34 2.35
C VAL A 30 4.83 -13.72 1.84
N TYR A 31 3.81 -13.53 2.69
CA TYR A 31 2.41 -13.57 2.25
C TYR A 31 2.00 -12.17 1.80
N SER A 32 1.40 -12.03 0.62
CA SER A 32 1.13 -10.73 0.02
C SER A 32 -0.23 -10.65 -0.65
N ALA A 33 -1.03 -9.68 -0.23
CA ALA A 33 -2.24 -9.27 -0.95
C ALA A 33 -1.91 -8.34 -2.14
N ARG A 34 -0.65 -7.90 -2.26
CA ARG A 34 -0.17 -7.10 -3.37
C ARG A 34 0.21 -8.01 -4.54
N LYS A 35 -0.14 -7.60 -5.76
CA LYS A 35 0.21 -8.36 -6.98
C LYS A 35 1.73 -8.51 -7.11
N GLU A 36 2.20 -9.68 -7.49
CA GLU A 36 3.62 -9.97 -7.71
C GLU A 36 4.29 -8.95 -8.66
N SER A 37 3.62 -8.57 -9.74
CA SER A 37 4.12 -7.56 -10.69
C SER A 37 4.50 -6.21 -10.07
N LEU A 38 3.92 -5.88 -8.91
CA LEU A 38 4.18 -4.64 -8.17
C LEU A 38 5.29 -4.77 -7.12
N THR A 39 5.74 -5.98 -6.80
CA THR A 39 6.80 -6.27 -5.82
C THR A 39 8.05 -6.87 -6.45
N LYS A 40 7.93 -7.40 -7.66
CA LYS A 40 9.03 -8.11 -8.36
C LYS A 40 10.32 -7.29 -8.48
N ILE A 41 10.21 -6.01 -8.85
CA ILE A 41 11.40 -5.16 -9.04
C ILE A 41 12.14 -4.93 -7.72
N PRO A 42 11.51 -4.43 -6.63
CA PRO A 42 12.19 -4.25 -5.35
C PRO A 42 12.66 -5.57 -4.75
N PHE A 43 11.92 -6.67 -4.85
CA PHE A 43 12.33 -7.97 -4.32
C PHE A 43 13.56 -8.55 -5.04
N ASN A 44 13.62 -8.43 -6.36
CA ASN A 44 14.80 -8.81 -7.13
C ASN A 44 16.01 -7.93 -6.79
N ALA A 45 15.81 -6.65 -6.50
CA ALA A 45 16.89 -5.76 -6.09
C ALA A 45 17.40 -6.14 -4.69
N PHE A 46 16.50 -6.44 -3.75
CA PHE A 46 16.85 -6.95 -2.42
C PHE A 46 17.69 -8.23 -2.52
N PHE A 47 17.23 -9.23 -3.29
CA PHE A 47 17.98 -10.47 -3.47
C PHE A 47 19.37 -10.24 -4.05
N ARG A 48 19.51 -9.38 -5.06
CA ARG A 48 20.84 -9.08 -5.66
C ARG A 48 21.80 -8.43 -4.68
N GLU A 49 21.28 -7.69 -3.71
CA GLU A 49 22.09 -6.94 -2.74
C GLU A 49 22.48 -7.79 -1.51
N THR A 50 21.55 -8.62 -1.05
CA THR A 50 21.69 -9.35 0.22
C THR A 50 21.96 -10.85 0.07
N GLY A 51 21.63 -11.43 -1.10
CA GLY A 51 21.62 -12.88 -1.29
C GLY A 51 20.43 -13.59 -0.63
N ILE A 52 19.58 -12.87 0.13
CA ILE A 52 18.41 -13.44 0.82
C ILE A 52 17.29 -13.66 -0.18
N LYS A 53 16.81 -14.90 -0.30
CA LYS A 53 15.69 -15.26 -1.17
C LYS A 53 14.37 -14.84 -0.56
N ILE A 54 13.40 -14.49 -1.42
CA ILE A 54 12.02 -14.22 -1.01
C ILE A 54 11.11 -15.27 -1.64
N LYS A 55 10.46 -16.06 -0.77
CA LYS A 55 9.38 -16.97 -1.17
C LYS A 55 8.05 -16.24 -1.06
N LEU A 56 7.51 -15.83 -2.20
CA LEU A 56 6.28 -15.04 -2.27
C LEU A 56 5.06 -15.94 -2.44
N VAL A 57 4.06 -15.76 -1.56
CA VAL A 57 2.73 -16.37 -1.66
C VAL A 57 1.70 -15.25 -1.80
N THR A 58 1.05 -15.16 -2.96
CA THR A 58 0.05 -14.13 -3.23
C THR A 58 -1.37 -14.65 -3.07
N GLY A 59 -2.29 -13.78 -2.61
CA GLY A 59 -3.71 -14.13 -2.44
C GLY A 59 -4.59 -12.92 -2.16
N LYS A 60 -5.90 -13.13 -2.07
CA LYS A 60 -6.80 -12.11 -1.53
C LYS A 60 -6.55 -11.97 -0.04
N ILE A 61 -6.71 -10.76 0.48
CA ILE A 61 -6.35 -10.48 1.89
C ILE A 61 -7.16 -11.33 2.87
N ASP A 62 -8.46 -11.48 2.66
CA ASP A 62 -9.30 -12.26 3.57
C ASP A 62 -8.90 -13.75 3.57
N ASP A 63 -8.54 -14.31 2.41
CA ASP A 63 -8.04 -15.68 2.28
C ASP A 63 -6.68 -15.86 3.00
N LEU A 64 -5.79 -14.86 2.88
CA LEU A 64 -4.49 -14.88 3.55
C LEU A 64 -4.64 -14.75 5.07
N LEU A 65 -5.52 -13.88 5.58
CA LEU A 65 -5.78 -13.73 7.01
C LEU A 65 -6.37 -15.02 7.59
N TYR A 66 -7.37 -15.61 6.91
CA TYR A 66 -7.93 -16.89 7.31
C TYR A 66 -6.88 -18.02 7.34
N LYS A 67 -6.03 -18.07 6.29
CA LYS A 67 -4.94 -19.04 6.21
C LYS A 67 -3.96 -18.89 7.37
N LEU A 68 -3.51 -17.65 7.66
CA LEU A 68 -2.59 -17.36 8.75
C LEU A 68 -3.18 -17.75 10.12
N GLN A 69 -4.46 -17.46 10.37
CA GLN A 69 -5.13 -17.87 11.59
C GLN A 69 -5.21 -19.39 11.72
N LYS A 70 -5.50 -20.11 10.63
CA LYS A 70 -5.57 -21.56 10.62
C LYS A 70 -4.19 -22.22 10.80
N GLU A 71 -3.15 -21.64 10.23
CA GLU A 71 -1.77 -22.13 10.37
C GLU A 71 -1.21 -21.86 11.77
N GLY A 72 -1.62 -20.78 12.42
CA GLY A 72 -1.20 -20.42 13.78
C GLY A 72 0.32 -20.40 13.93
N GLU A 73 0.82 -21.05 14.97
CA GLU A 73 2.28 -21.18 15.27
C GLU A 73 3.05 -21.97 14.21
N ASN A 74 2.35 -22.77 13.40
CA ASN A 74 2.96 -23.57 12.33
C ASN A 74 3.04 -22.81 11.00
N SER A 75 2.59 -21.55 10.96
CA SER A 75 2.68 -20.76 9.73
C SER A 75 4.12 -20.64 9.25
N PRO A 76 4.38 -20.86 7.96
CA PRO A 76 5.70 -20.60 7.38
C PRO A 76 5.93 -19.11 7.10
N ALA A 77 4.91 -18.26 7.22
CA ALA A 77 5.01 -16.86 6.85
C ALA A 77 5.84 -16.05 7.86
N ASP A 78 6.82 -15.32 7.37
CA ASP A 78 7.63 -14.39 8.17
C ASP A 78 7.09 -12.96 8.09
N LEU A 79 6.49 -12.58 6.95
CA LEU A 79 5.98 -11.24 6.68
C LEU A 79 4.62 -11.29 5.98
N LEU A 80 3.69 -10.41 6.38
CA LEU A 80 2.46 -10.15 5.63
C LEU A 80 2.50 -8.76 5.02
N ILE A 81 2.26 -8.66 3.70
CA ILE A 81 2.12 -7.39 2.97
C ILE A 81 0.66 -7.21 2.55
N THR A 82 0.07 -6.05 2.88
CA THR A 82 -1.29 -5.70 2.49
C THR A 82 -1.33 -4.52 1.52
N VAL A 83 -2.51 -4.25 0.98
CA VAL A 83 -2.74 -3.12 0.06
C VAL A 83 -3.46 -1.94 0.72
N ASP A 84 -3.80 -2.03 2.00
CA ASP A 84 -4.46 -0.97 2.77
C ASP A 84 -4.18 -1.10 4.27
N ALA A 85 -4.25 0.02 4.98
CA ALA A 85 -4.00 0.09 6.41
C ALA A 85 -5.09 -0.63 7.24
N GLY A 86 -6.33 -0.64 6.77
CA GLY A 86 -7.40 -1.32 7.49
C GLY A 86 -7.25 -2.85 7.51
N SER A 87 -6.61 -3.42 6.48
CA SER A 87 -6.25 -4.86 6.49
C SER A 87 -5.10 -5.16 7.46
N LEU A 88 -4.14 -4.24 7.60
CA LEU A 88 -3.10 -4.32 8.64
C LEU A 88 -3.72 -4.23 10.04
N TRP A 89 -4.67 -3.32 10.24
CA TRP A 89 -5.43 -3.22 11.49
C TRP A 89 -6.16 -4.52 11.82
N LYS A 90 -6.87 -5.14 10.87
CA LYS A 90 -7.50 -6.46 11.06
C LYS A 90 -6.50 -7.53 11.49
N ALA A 91 -5.33 -7.58 10.87
CA ALA A 91 -4.28 -8.52 11.23
C ALA A 91 -3.75 -8.27 12.66
N THR A 92 -3.64 -7.00 13.07
CA THR A 92 -3.26 -6.63 14.46
C THR A 92 -4.32 -7.09 15.47
N LEU A 93 -5.61 -6.84 15.20
CA LEU A 93 -6.71 -7.30 16.06
C LEU A 93 -6.77 -8.83 16.17
N ALA A 94 -6.38 -9.54 15.12
CA ALA A 94 -6.28 -11.00 15.10
C ALA A 94 -4.99 -11.52 15.74
N ASP A 95 -4.18 -10.66 16.37
CA ASP A 95 -2.91 -11.00 17.06
C ASP A 95 -1.91 -11.75 16.15
N LEU A 96 -1.88 -11.37 14.85
CA LEU A 96 -1.03 -12.02 13.84
C LEU A 96 0.37 -11.42 13.76
N PHE A 97 0.58 -10.21 14.28
CA PHE A 97 1.85 -9.50 14.21
C PHE A 97 2.59 -9.48 15.56
N GLN A 98 3.89 -9.30 15.51
CA GLN A 98 4.70 -8.91 16.64
C GLN A 98 5.24 -7.48 16.46
N PRO A 99 5.41 -6.70 17.55
CA PRO A 99 5.98 -5.36 17.46
C PRO A 99 7.48 -5.43 17.09
N ILE A 100 7.91 -4.49 16.24
CA ILE A 100 9.28 -4.39 15.78
C ILE A 100 9.87 -3.04 16.18
N ASN A 101 10.94 -3.08 16.97
CA ASN A 101 11.72 -1.91 17.32
C ASN A 101 12.88 -1.79 16.32
N SER A 102 12.82 -0.80 15.44
CA SER A 102 13.86 -0.49 14.47
C SER A 102 13.96 1.02 14.27
N ASP A 103 15.13 1.58 14.60
CA ASP A 103 15.43 2.99 14.39
C ASP A 103 15.38 3.36 12.89
N ILE A 104 15.75 2.42 12.01
CA ILE A 104 15.68 2.59 10.57
C ILE A 104 14.23 2.79 10.13
N LEU A 105 13.30 1.93 10.56
CA LEU A 105 11.89 2.03 10.21
C LEU A 105 11.26 3.30 10.78
N THR A 106 11.56 3.64 12.03
CA THR A 106 10.99 4.83 12.68
C THR A 106 11.52 6.13 12.08
N LYS A 107 12.76 6.14 11.59
CA LYS A 107 13.37 7.28 10.87
C LYS A 107 12.78 7.43 9.46
N ASN A 108 12.61 6.32 8.75
CA ASN A 108 12.22 6.33 7.34
C ASN A 108 10.71 6.42 7.12
N ILE A 109 9.90 6.07 8.12
CA ILE A 109 8.44 6.01 7.99
C ILE A 109 7.80 6.92 9.05
N PRO A 110 7.13 8.01 8.64
CA PRO A 110 6.43 8.91 9.53
C PRO A 110 5.42 8.21 10.44
N SER A 111 5.24 8.71 11.67
CA SER A 111 4.42 8.09 12.70
C SER A 111 2.95 7.88 12.30
N HIS A 112 2.39 8.75 11.48
CA HIS A 112 1.02 8.62 10.99
C HIS A 112 0.84 7.52 9.92
N LEU A 113 1.94 7.00 9.34
CA LEU A 113 1.95 5.94 8.33
C LEU A 113 2.40 4.57 8.88
N ARG A 114 2.41 4.40 10.20
CA ARG A 114 2.75 3.14 10.86
C ARG A 114 1.86 2.91 12.09
N ASP A 115 1.84 1.68 12.55
CA ASP A 115 1.14 1.33 13.78
C ASP A 115 1.75 2.05 14.99
N PRO A 116 0.93 2.63 15.89
CA PRO A 116 1.44 3.27 17.11
C PRO A 116 2.26 2.35 18.01
N GLN A 117 2.00 1.03 17.98
CA GLN A 117 2.76 0.01 18.71
C GLN A 117 3.77 -0.72 17.83
N ASN A 118 4.04 -0.25 16.60
CA ASN A 118 5.01 -0.80 15.66
C ASN A 118 4.75 -2.25 15.20
N HIS A 119 3.49 -2.69 15.12
CA HIS A 119 3.13 -3.98 14.56
C HIS A 119 3.25 -4.02 13.03
N TRP A 120 3.10 -2.86 12.36
CA TRP A 120 3.22 -2.74 10.93
C TRP A 120 3.70 -1.35 10.50
N PHE A 121 4.22 -1.29 9.27
CA PHE A 121 4.84 -0.10 8.68
C PHE A 121 4.37 0.09 7.25
N GLY A 122 4.13 1.35 6.85
CA GLY A 122 3.84 1.71 5.47
C GLY A 122 5.05 1.45 4.56
N LEU A 123 4.80 0.96 3.35
CA LEU A 123 5.83 0.71 2.33
C LEU A 123 5.68 1.61 1.11
N SER A 124 4.48 2.03 0.80
CA SER A 124 4.17 3.04 -0.20
C SER A 124 2.86 3.69 0.15
N LYS A 125 2.65 4.93 -0.28
CA LYS A 125 1.38 5.65 -0.07
C LYS A 125 0.74 6.05 -1.40
N ARG A 126 -0.57 6.18 -1.37
CA ARG A 126 -1.38 6.64 -2.49
C ARG A 126 -2.41 7.65 -2.00
N ALA A 127 -2.62 8.69 -2.79
CA ALA A 127 -3.63 9.69 -2.53
C ALA A 127 -4.97 9.28 -3.17
N ARG A 128 -6.04 9.38 -2.41
CA ARG A 128 -7.40 9.30 -2.93
C ARG A 128 -7.78 10.71 -3.35
N THR A 129 -7.98 10.96 -4.63
CA THR A 129 -8.10 12.31 -5.16
C THR A 129 -9.33 12.49 -6.03
N ILE A 130 -9.67 13.76 -6.33
CA ILE A 130 -10.70 14.08 -7.32
C ILE A 130 -10.05 14.10 -8.71
N VAL A 131 -10.68 13.45 -9.67
CA VAL A 131 -10.40 13.62 -11.10
C VAL A 131 -11.62 14.30 -11.74
N TYR A 132 -11.38 15.14 -12.73
CA TYR A 132 -12.44 15.94 -13.35
C TYR A 132 -12.20 16.16 -14.84
N SER A 133 -13.27 16.39 -15.58
CA SER A 133 -13.17 16.78 -16.98
C SER A 133 -12.57 18.17 -17.13
N SER A 134 -11.37 18.28 -17.69
CA SER A 134 -10.71 19.57 -17.95
C SER A 134 -11.44 20.47 -18.94
N GLN A 135 -12.42 19.91 -19.69
CA GLN A 135 -13.23 20.65 -20.67
C GLN A 135 -14.57 21.16 -20.10
N ARG A 136 -15.13 20.50 -19.05
CA ARG A 136 -16.49 20.77 -18.54
C ARG A 136 -16.54 21.27 -17.10
N VAL A 137 -15.41 21.21 -16.37
CA VAL A 137 -15.30 21.65 -14.99
C VAL A 137 -14.16 22.65 -14.88
N GLN A 138 -14.43 23.81 -14.31
CA GLN A 138 -13.38 24.75 -13.93
C GLN A 138 -12.78 24.31 -12.59
N PRO A 139 -11.44 24.30 -12.40
CA PRO A 139 -10.82 23.92 -11.13
C PRO A 139 -11.33 24.72 -9.92
N SER A 140 -11.71 25.98 -10.12
CA SER A 140 -12.29 26.85 -9.08
C SER A 140 -13.68 26.41 -8.58
N ALA A 141 -14.35 25.48 -9.29
CA ALA A 141 -15.62 24.88 -8.85
C ALA A 141 -15.40 23.72 -7.85
N LEU A 142 -14.16 23.21 -7.74
CA LEU A 142 -13.77 22.11 -6.86
C LEU A 142 -13.19 22.65 -5.55
N SER A 143 -13.40 21.95 -4.43
CA SER A 143 -12.83 22.29 -3.14
C SER A 143 -12.50 21.05 -2.28
N THR A 144 -13.51 20.40 -1.73
CA THR A 144 -13.35 19.29 -0.78
C THR A 144 -14.08 18.03 -1.24
N TYR A 145 -13.85 16.91 -0.57
CA TYR A 145 -14.67 15.70 -0.78
C TYR A 145 -16.15 15.97 -0.42
N GLU A 146 -16.37 16.76 0.64
CA GLU A 146 -17.67 17.14 1.15
C GLU A 146 -18.46 18.00 0.13
N ASP A 147 -17.74 18.84 -0.59
CA ASP A 147 -18.33 19.69 -1.62
C ASP A 147 -18.98 18.88 -2.75
N LEU A 148 -18.51 17.66 -3.01
CA LEU A 148 -19.13 16.77 -3.99
C LEU A 148 -20.55 16.31 -3.59
N ALA A 149 -20.97 16.54 -2.35
CA ALA A 149 -22.35 16.33 -1.89
C ALA A 149 -23.28 17.49 -2.25
N GLN A 150 -22.78 18.63 -2.75
CA GLN A 150 -23.59 19.80 -3.08
C GLN A 150 -24.43 19.57 -4.35
N PRO A 151 -25.62 20.19 -4.45
CA PRO A 151 -26.53 20.02 -5.59
C PRO A 151 -25.94 20.40 -6.97
N LYS A 152 -24.90 21.23 -7.02
CA LYS A 152 -24.20 21.59 -8.26
C LYS A 152 -23.57 20.38 -8.98
N TRP A 153 -23.37 19.26 -8.26
CA TRP A 153 -22.82 18.01 -8.79
C TRP A 153 -23.89 16.96 -9.14
N LYS A 154 -25.18 17.31 -9.07
CA LYS A 154 -26.28 16.38 -9.39
C LYS A 154 -26.14 15.83 -10.81
N ASN A 155 -26.16 14.49 -10.95
CA ASN A 155 -25.93 13.75 -12.19
C ASN A 155 -24.57 14.06 -12.86
N ARG A 156 -23.55 14.40 -12.05
CA ARG A 156 -22.22 14.74 -12.56
C ARG A 156 -21.09 13.98 -11.84
N LEU A 157 -21.40 13.25 -10.76
CA LEU A 157 -20.44 12.51 -9.95
C LEU A 157 -20.40 11.04 -10.37
N CYS A 158 -19.19 10.50 -10.53
CA CYS A 158 -18.93 9.07 -10.70
C CYS A 158 -18.08 8.55 -9.55
N LEU A 159 -18.48 7.45 -8.95
CA LEU A 159 -17.76 6.81 -7.87
C LEU A 159 -17.49 5.34 -8.15
N ARG A 160 -16.48 4.80 -7.53
CA ARG A 160 -16.26 3.37 -7.46
C ARG A 160 -17.17 2.76 -6.39
N THR A 161 -17.53 1.48 -6.53
CA THR A 161 -18.38 0.75 -5.58
C THR A 161 -17.86 0.81 -4.13
N SER A 162 -18.80 0.89 -3.19
CA SER A 162 -18.57 0.86 -1.74
C SER A 162 -17.90 -0.45 -1.26
N GLN A 163 -17.99 -1.53 -2.04
CA GLN A 163 -17.39 -2.82 -1.70
C GLN A 163 -15.86 -2.83 -1.77
N LYS A 164 -15.24 -1.74 -2.24
CA LYS A 164 -13.79 -1.66 -2.34
C LYS A 164 -13.18 -0.92 -1.16
N VAL A 165 -12.14 -1.53 -0.59
CA VAL A 165 -11.41 -1.04 0.57
C VAL A 165 -11.01 0.44 0.46
N TYR A 166 -10.74 0.95 -0.74
CA TYR A 166 -10.31 2.34 -0.95
C TYR A 166 -11.39 3.37 -0.59
N ASN A 167 -12.67 3.09 -0.91
CA ASN A 167 -13.78 3.95 -0.50
C ASN A 167 -14.13 3.74 0.96
N GLN A 168 -14.08 2.50 1.45
CA GLN A 168 -14.28 2.20 2.87
C GLN A 168 -13.27 2.95 3.75
N SER A 169 -12.00 2.95 3.34
CA SER A 169 -10.94 3.65 4.05
C SER A 169 -11.09 5.18 4.00
N LEU A 170 -11.48 5.75 2.85
CA LEU A 170 -11.78 7.18 2.73
C LEU A 170 -12.92 7.57 3.71
N VAL A 171 -14.04 6.86 3.67
CA VAL A 171 -15.18 7.12 4.54
C VAL A 171 -14.82 6.92 6.02
N ALA A 172 -14.03 5.91 6.35
CA ALA A 172 -13.55 5.68 7.71
C ALA A 172 -12.69 6.85 8.24
N MET A 173 -11.87 7.47 7.40
CA MET A 173 -11.10 8.67 7.76
C MET A 173 -12.00 9.91 7.85
N MET A 174 -13.02 10.04 6.99
CA MET A 174 -14.02 11.11 7.13
C MET A 174 -14.79 11.01 8.44
N ILE A 175 -15.07 9.80 8.94
CA ILE A 175 -15.65 9.60 10.28
C ILE A 175 -14.71 10.13 11.38
N THR A 176 -13.42 9.93 11.25
CA THR A 176 -12.42 10.48 12.19
C THR A 176 -12.44 12.01 12.19
N GLU A 177 -12.54 12.63 11.03
CA GLU A 177 -12.49 14.09 10.86
C GLU A 177 -13.81 14.77 11.21
N HIS A 178 -14.95 14.19 10.85
CA HIS A 178 -16.27 14.84 10.88
C HIS A 178 -17.27 14.20 11.85
N GLY A 179 -16.96 13.00 12.35
CA GLY A 179 -17.92 12.17 13.07
C GLY A 179 -18.93 11.46 12.14
N VAL A 180 -19.69 10.55 12.74
CA VAL A 180 -20.60 9.63 12.03
C VAL A 180 -21.70 10.37 11.28
N GLU A 181 -22.44 11.26 11.99
CA GLU A 181 -23.63 11.92 11.44
C GLU A 181 -23.33 12.82 10.25
N ARG A 182 -22.23 13.60 10.32
CA ARG A 182 -21.83 14.49 9.22
C ARG A 182 -21.34 13.69 8.02
N THR A 183 -20.58 12.63 8.26
CA THR A 183 -20.11 11.73 7.20
C THR A 183 -21.28 11.06 6.49
N GLU A 184 -22.30 10.61 7.21
CA GLU A 184 -23.50 10.02 6.62
C GLU A 184 -24.23 11.01 5.69
N LYS A 185 -24.38 12.28 6.12
CA LYS A 185 -24.96 13.33 5.27
C LYS A 185 -24.18 13.55 3.98
N ILE A 186 -22.83 13.54 4.05
CA ILE A 186 -21.97 13.69 2.88
C ILE A 186 -22.14 12.53 1.93
N ILE A 187 -22.13 11.28 2.43
CA ILE A 187 -22.32 10.08 1.59
C ILE A 187 -23.70 10.09 0.92
N ASN A 188 -24.76 10.46 1.64
CA ASN A 188 -26.09 10.61 1.06
C ASN A 188 -26.11 11.64 -0.08
N GLY A 189 -25.41 12.77 0.07
CA GLY A 189 -25.29 13.76 -0.97
C GLY A 189 -24.49 13.24 -2.18
N TRP A 190 -23.41 12.47 -1.95
CA TRP A 190 -22.70 11.82 -3.05
C TRP A 190 -23.60 10.88 -3.84
N VAL A 191 -24.38 10.03 -3.16
CA VAL A 191 -25.30 9.09 -3.81
C VAL A 191 -26.38 9.83 -4.62
N GLN A 192 -26.92 10.93 -4.09
CA GLN A 192 -27.90 11.77 -4.81
C GLN A 192 -27.32 12.47 -6.04
N ASN A 193 -25.99 12.66 -6.10
CA ASN A 193 -25.27 13.32 -7.17
C ASN A 193 -24.68 12.37 -8.21
N LEU A 194 -24.79 11.04 -8.00
CA LEU A 194 -24.31 10.06 -8.96
C LEU A 194 -24.97 10.22 -10.32
N ALA A 195 -24.15 10.21 -11.38
CA ALA A 195 -24.60 10.19 -12.77
C ALA A 195 -24.89 8.75 -13.24
N GLU A 196 -24.15 7.79 -12.71
CA GLU A 196 -24.19 6.38 -13.06
C GLU A 196 -24.13 5.51 -11.79
N GLU A 197 -24.52 4.24 -11.90
CA GLU A 197 -24.26 3.25 -10.85
C GLU A 197 -22.74 3.14 -10.56
N PRO A 198 -22.35 2.91 -9.31
CA PRO A 198 -20.94 2.87 -8.94
C PRO A 198 -20.12 1.81 -9.70
N PHE A 199 -18.97 2.19 -10.20
CA PHE A 199 -18.09 1.37 -11.03
C PHE A 199 -17.24 0.36 -10.22
N ASN A 200 -16.85 -0.73 -10.86
CA ASN A 200 -16.01 -1.74 -10.20
C ASN A 200 -14.52 -1.34 -10.07
N LYS A 201 -14.04 -0.40 -10.91
CA LYS A 201 -12.63 0.01 -10.97
C LYS A 201 -12.50 1.52 -11.08
N ASP A 202 -11.42 2.08 -10.50
CA ASP A 202 -11.11 3.51 -10.66
C ASP A 202 -10.83 3.88 -12.13
N ASN A 203 -10.30 2.97 -12.95
CA ASN A 203 -10.14 3.21 -14.38
C ASN A 203 -11.49 3.45 -15.08
N ASP A 204 -12.53 2.72 -14.68
CA ASP A 204 -13.86 2.85 -15.29
C ASP A 204 -14.46 4.23 -14.93
N VAL A 205 -14.22 4.74 -13.72
CA VAL A 205 -14.57 6.11 -13.31
C VAL A 205 -13.90 7.16 -14.22
N ILE A 206 -12.60 7.03 -14.48
CA ILE A 206 -11.87 7.96 -15.35
C ILE A 206 -12.39 7.85 -16.79
N THR A 207 -12.64 6.63 -17.27
CA THR A 207 -13.19 6.39 -18.62
C THR A 207 -14.57 7.01 -18.76
N ALA A 208 -15.46 6.90 -17.76
CA ALA A 208 -16.77 7.52 -17.75
C ALA A 208 -16.71 9.06 -17.88
N ILE A 209 -15.71 9.70 -17.24
CA ILE A 209 -15.47 11.14 -17.41
C ILE A 209 -15.03 11.47 -18.85
N ILE A 210 -14.13 10.67 -19.44
CA ILE A 210 -13.70 10.85 -20.84
C ILE A 210 -14.88 10.70 -21.80
N GLU A 211 -15.74 9.73 -21.56
CA GLU A 211 -16.94 9.41 -22.36
C GLU A 211 -18.14 10.34 -22.05
N LYS A 212 -17.96 11.34 -21.19
CA LYS A 212 -18.97 12.35 -20.82
C LYS A 212 -20.19 11.79 -20.08
N GLN A 213 -20.06 10.64 -19.43
CA GLN A 213 -21.12 10.06 -18.58
C GLN A 213 -21.22 10.82 -17.24
N CYS A 214 -20.10 11.39 -16.78
CA CYS A 214 -20.02 12.27 -15.61
C CYS A 214 -18.89 13.28 -15.78
N ASP A 215 -18.77 14.21 -14.83
CA ASP A 215 -17.79 15.29 -14.91
C ASP A 215 -16.67 15.21 -13.86
N VAL A 216 -16.97 14.60 -12.72
CA VAL A 216 -16.04 14.46 -11.59
C VAL A 216 -16.09 13.05 -11.01
N GLY A 217 -15.01 12.63 -10.35
CA GLY A 217 -14.98 11.33 -9.67
C GLY A 217 -13.86 11.27 -8.63
N ILE A 218 -13.92 10.29 -7.74
CA ILE A 218 -12.88 10.04 -6.73
C ILE A 218 -12.15 8.75 -7.08
N VAL A 219 -10.81 8.84 -7.25
CA VAL A 219 -9.95 7.72 -7.63
C VAL A 219 -8.63 7.75 -6.86
N ASN A 220 -7.89 6.64 -6.85
CA ASN A 220 -6.48 6.70 -6.47
C ASN A 220 -5.65 7.30 -7.61
N GLN A 221 -4.81 8.28 -7.28
CA GLN A 221 -4.05 9.08 -8.26
C GLN A 221 -3.22 8.23 -9.24
N TYR A 222 -2.69 7.09 -8.80
CA TYR A 222 -1.86 6.25 -9.67
C TYR A 222 -2.61 5.64 -10.87
N TYR A 223 -3.94 5.49 -10.80
CA TYR A 223 -4.73 5.06 -11.97
C TYR A 223 -4.70 6.13 -13.05
N PHE A 224 -4.88 7.39 -12.65
CA PHE A 224 -4.75 8.53 -13.56
C PHE A 224 -3.34 8.61 -14.13
N GLY A 225 -2.29 8.51 -13.31
CA GLY A 225 -0.90 8.50 -13.76
C GLY A 225 -0.59 7.42 -14.78
N ARG A 226 -1.12 6.21 -14.59
CA ARG A 226 -0.96 5.11 -15.55
C ARG A 226 -1.71 5.34 -16.86
N MET A 227 -2.84 6.04 -16.83
CA MET A 227 -3.57 6.44 -18.05
C MET A 227 -2.79 7.51 -18.80
N LEU A 228 -2.29 8.55 -18.14
CA LEU A 228 -1.43 9.59 -18.74
C LEU A 228 -0.15 9.01 -19.37
N LYS A 229 0.47 8.02 -18.74
CA LYS A 229 1.63 7.32 -19.31
C LYS A 229 1.33 6.65 -20.65
N ARG A 230 0.08 6.19 -20.85
CA ARG A 230 -0.36 5.54 -22.09
C ARG A 230 -0.85 6.55 -23.14
N ASN A 231 -1.53 7.59 -22.70
CA ASN A 231 -2.05 8.67 -23.52
C ASN A 231 -2.05 9.97 -22.71
N SER A 232 -1.14 10.87 -23.02
CA SER A 232 -0.99 12.15 -22.35
C SER A 232 -2.06 13.19 -22.69
N SER A 233 -2.91 12.91 -23.69
CA SER A 233 -3.91 13.87 -24.23
C SER A 233 -5.33 13.56 -23.78
N ILE A 234 -5.53 12.85 -22.66
CA ILE A 234 -6.88 12.62 -22.13
C ILE A 234 -7.46 13.92 -21.55
N PRO A 235 -8.77 14.21 -21.78
CA PRO A 235 -9.42 15.44 -21.30
C PRO A 235 -9.85 15.34 -19.83
N VAL A 236 -8.95 14.88 -18.97
CA VAL A 236 -9.16 14.70 -17.53
C VAL A 236 -7.94 15.26 -16.79
N ASP A 237 -8.20 15.96 -15.70
CA ASP A 237 -7.17 16.45 -14.78
C ASP A 237 -7.43 15.97 -13.36
N LEU A 238 -6.44 16.18 -12.50
CA LEU A 238 -6.43 15.82 -11.10
C LEU A 238 -6.56 17.08 -10.24
N PHE A 239 -7.35 16.99 -9.18
CA PHE A 239 -7.53 18.05 -8.19
C PHE A 239 -7.28 17.50 -6.78
N TRP A 240 -6.47 18.21 -6.00
CA TRP A 240 -6.22 17.89 -4.59
C TRP A 240 -7.32 18.49 -3.71
N PRO A 241 -8.23 17.67 -3.14
CA PRO A 241 -9.27 18.20 -2.25
C PRO A 241 -8.74 18.56 -0.86
N ASN A 242 -9.54 19.30 -0.10
CA ASN A 242 -9.30 19.62 1.32
C ASN A 242 -7.96 20.34 1.56
N GLN A 243 -7.60 21.34 0.71
CA GLN A 243 -6.33 22.08 0.79
C GLN A 243 -6.41 23.37 1.59
N GLY A 244 -7.59 23.78 2.06
CA GLY A 244 -7.80 24.98 2.87
C GLY A 244 -7.08 24.91 4.21
N GLU A 245 -6.85 26.06 4.84
CA GLU A 245 -6.11 26.20 6.10
C GLU A 245 -6.68 25.30 7.21
N ASN A 246 -8.01 25.27 7.35
CA ASN A 246 -8.73 24.51 8.36
C ASN A 246 -9.31 23.16 7.87
N GLU A 247 -8.85 22.67 6.72
CA GLU A 247 -9.26 21.41 6.14
C GLU A 247 -8.22 20.31 6.45
N GLY A 248 -8.68 19.04 6.53
CA GLY A 248 -7.84 17.91 6.97
C GLY A 248 -6.75 17.49 5.97
N GLY A 249 -6.82 17.94 4.72
CA GLY A 249 -5.93 17.52 3.64
C GLY A 249 -6.42 16.29 2.89
N VAL A 250 -5.68 15.92 1.86
CA VAL A 250 -5.99 14.73 1.04
C VAL A 250 -5.82 13.47 1.84
N TYR A 251 -6.81 12.59 1.79
CA TYR A 251 -6.68 11.24 2.34
C TYR A 251 -5.61 10.45 1.59
N VAL A 252 -4.66 9.93 2.32
CA VAL A 252 -3.65 8.99 1.83
C VAL A 252 -3.84 7.63 2.49
N ASP A 253 -3.68 6.56 1.73
CA ASP A 253 -3.66 5.19 2.24
C ASP A 253 -2.31 4.55 1.92
N ILE A 254 -1.99 3.43 2.54
CA ILE A 254 -0.71 2.74 2.41
C ILE A 254 -0.86 1.32 1.88
N SER A 255 0.15 0.85 1.14
CA SER A 255 0.51 -0.56 1.23
C SER A 255 1.52 -0.67 2.37
N GLY A 256 1.39 -1.67 3.19
CA GLY A 256 2.27 -1.82 4.35
C GLY A 256 2.52 -3.28 4.69
N ALA A 257 3.41 -3.51 5.64
CA ALA A 257 3.78 -4.85 6.06
C ALA A 257 4.02 -4.94 7.58
N GLY A 258 3.77 -6.12 8.14
CA GLY A 258 4.11 -6.48 9.50
C GLY A 258 4.81 -7.83 9.57
N VAL A 259 5.69 -7.99 10.55
CA VAL A 259 6.36 -9.28 10.85
C VAL A 259 5.38 -10.17 11.58
N MET A 260 5.25 -11.41 11.12
CA MET A 260 4.33 -12.36 11.73
C MET A 260 4.72 -12.70 13.15
N LYS A 261 3.73 -12.92 14.02
CA LYS A 261 3.94 -13.24 15.46
C LYS A 261 4.86 -14.44 15.64
N TYR A 262 4.69 -15.47 14.81
CA TYR A 262 5.46 -16.73 14.87
C TYR A 262 6.46 -16.85 13.71
N ALA A 263 6.96 -15.71 13.19
CA ALA A 263 7.97 -15.70 12.14
C ALA A 263 9.20 -16.53 12.54
N LYS A 264 9.54 -17.52 11.74
CA LYS A 264 10.71 -18.39 11.97
C LYS A 264 12.02 -17.67 11.64
N ASN A 265 11.96 -16.74 10.67
CA ASN A 265 13.09 -15.96 10.19
C ASN A 265 12.89 -14.47 10.49
N LYS A 266 12.59 -14.14 11.77
CA LYS A 266 12.29 -12.77 12.21
C LYS A 266 13.34 -11.75 11.77
N GLU A 267 14.60 -12.03 11.98
CA GLU A 267 15.72 -11.13 11.68
C GLU A 267 15.80 -10.85 10.16
N LEU A 268 15.58 -11.86 9.34
CA LEU A 268 15.54 -11.71 7.88
C LEU A 268 14.33 -10.91 7.44
N ALA A 269 13.16 -11.10 8.08
CA ALA A 269 11.96 -10.31 7.81
C ALA A 269 12.15 -8.83 8.18
N VAL A 270 12.80 -8.55 9.32
CA VAL A 270 13.16 -7.18 9.74
C VAL A 270 14.17 -6.57 8.78
N THR A 271 15.17 -7.34 8.32
CA THR A 271 16.15 -6.91 7.32
C THR A 271 15.45 -6.53 6.01
N LEU A 272 14.50 -7.35 5.56
CA LEU A 272 13.67 -7.02 4.38
C LEU A 272 12.85 -5.74 4.58
N LEU A 273 12.18 -5.58 5.73
CA LEU A 273 11.41 -4.36 6.03
C LEU A 273 12.28 -3.11 6.05
N ASN A 274 13.44 -3.16 6.74
CA ASN A 274 14.40 -2.06 6.77
C ASN A 274 14.84 -1.68 5.36
N TRP A 275 15.18 -2.68 4.53
CA TRP A 275 15.60 -2.45 3.15
C TRP A 275 14.45 -1.84 2.32
N LEU A 276 13.20 -2.34 2.46
CA LEU A 276 12.04 -1.81 1.76
C LEU A 276 11.71 -0.35 2.12
N SER A 277 12.12 0.11 3.31
CA SER A 277 11.98 1.52 3.74
C SER A 277 13.12 2.42 3.26
N SER A 278 14.22 1.86 2.72
CA SER A 278 15.39 2.60 2.27
C SER A 278 15.08 3.49 1.06
N GLU A 279 15.87 4.54 0.84
CA GLU A 279 15.74 5.41 -0.32
C GLU A 279 15.78 4.64 -1.64
N LYS A 280 16.66 3.63 -1.74
CA LYS A 280 16.79 2.78 -2.93
C LYS A 280 15.49 2.03 -3.24
N ALA A 281 14.93 1.33 -2.24
CA ALA A 281 13.69 0.58 -2.43
C ALA A 281 12.50 1.50 -2.70
N GLN A 282 12.43 2.64 -2.02
CA GLN A 282 11.36 3.61 -2.18
C GLN A 282 11.35 4.26 -3.57
N ASN A 283 12.53 4.53 -4.15
CA ASN A 283 12.64 4.95 -5.55
C ASN A 283 12.09 3.88 -6.51
N LEU A 284 12.41 2.59 -6.27
CA LEU A 284 11.91 1.49 -7.10
C LEU A 284 10.38 1.36 -7.01
N PHE A 285 9.78 1.57 -5.83
CA PHE A 285 8.32 1.59 -5.69
C PHE A 285 7.69 2.79 -6.41
N ALA A 286 8.23 4.00 -6.23
CA ALA A 286 7.73 5.21 -6.86
C ALA A 286 7.75 5.11 -8.39
N ASP A 287 8.86 4.64 -8.96
CA ASP A 287 9.04 4.55 -10.42
C ASP A 287 8.15 3.49 -11.07
N SER A 288 8.02 2.32 -10.44
CA SER A 288 7.28 1.21 -11.04
C SER A 288 5.77 1.35 -10.92
N ASN A 289 5.28 2.00 -9.87
CA ASN A 289 3.86 1.93 -9.50
C ASN A 289 3.09 3.25 -9.58
N MET A 290 3.75 4.39 -9.80
CA MET A 290 3.17 5.74 -9.71
C MET A 290 2.57 6.03 -8.32
N GLU A 291 3.10 5.38 -7.29
CA GLU A 291 2.75 5.60 -5.90
C GLU A 291 3.73 6.62 -5.27
N TYR A 292 3.32 7.22 -4.16
CA TYR A 292 4.22 8.10 -3.40
C TYR A 292 5.10 7.25 -2.46
N PRO A 293 6.38 7.59 -2.32
CA PRO A 293 7.21 7.00 -1.28
C PRO A 293 6.70 7.37 0.12
N VAL A 294 6.87 6.46 1.09
CA VAL A 294 6.62 6.77 2.51
C VAL A 294 7.83 7.45 3.14
N ASN A 295 9.03 7.17 2.64
CA ASN A 295 10.26 7.80 3.12
C ASN A 295 10.29 9.26 2.65
N PRO A 296 10.33 10.25 3.58
CA PRO A 296 10.25 11.67 3.23
C PRO A 296 11.46 12.19 2.44
N ASN A 297 12.59 11.46 2.45
CA ASN A 297 13.79 11.84 1.69
C ASN A 297 13.71 11.43 0.21
N VAL A 298 12.67 10.70 -0.20
CA VAL A 298 12.53 10.19 -1.57
C VAL A 298 11.46 10.98 -2.31
N LYS A 299 11.81 11.49 -3.49
CA LYS A 299 10.86 12.19 -4.36
C LYS A 299 9.96 11.19 -5.11
N PRO A 300 8.70 11.56 -5.40
CA PRO A 300 7.84 10.74 -6.24
C PRO A 300 8.39 10.67 -7.68
N ASN A 301 7.85 9.73 -8.48
CA ASN A 301 8.12 9.64 -9.92
C ASN A 301 7.81 10.97 -10.64
N SER A 302 8.55 11.29 -11.71
CA SER A 302 8.42 12.54 -12.46
C SER A 302 7.00 12.83 -12.97
N ILE A 303 6.23 11.80 -13.37
CA ILE A 303 4.82 11.97 -13.77
C ILE A 303 3.96 12.40 -12.59
N VAL A 304 4.26 11.92 -11.39
CA VAL A 304 3.53 12.25 -10.17
C VAL A 304 3.93 13.63 -9.65
N GLN A 305 5.20 14.03 -9.83
CA GLN A 305 5.71 15.34 -9.42
C GLN A 305 5.02 16.52 -10.13
N VAL A 306 4.60 16.35 -11.39
CA VAL A 306 3.94 17.44 -12.14
C VAL A 306 2.58 17.86 -11.56
N TRP A 307 1.98 17.04 -10.68
CA TRP A 307 0.73 17.40 -10.00
C TRP A 307 0.94 18.31 -8.80
N GLY A 308 2.20 18.67 -8.50
CA GLY A 308 2.58 19.54 -7.39
C GLY A 308 2.47 18.86 -6.02
N ASP A 309 2.86 19.61 -5.00
CA ASP A 309 2.73 19.21 -3.62
C ASP A 309 1.27 19.40 -3.14
N PHE A 310 0.88 18.62 -2.15
CA PHE A 310 -0.42 18.71 -1.53
C PHE A 310 -0.34 18.52 -0.01
N LYS A 311 -1.23 19.18 0.71
CA LYS A 311 -1.45 18.94 2.12
C LYS A 311 -2.12 17.56 2.26
N GLN A 312 -1.42 16.61 2.88
CA GLN A 312 -2.00 15.29 3.17
C GLN A 312 -2.64 15.28 4.57
N ASN A 313 -3.66 14.47 4.74
CA ASN A 313 -4.17 14.15 6.08
C ASN A 313 -3.09 13.43 6.88
N THR A 314 -2.84 13.88 8.12
CA THR A 314 -1.81 13.35 9.02
C THR A 314 -2.36 12.62 10.24
N ASP A 315 -3.67 12.38 10.29
CA ASP A 315 -4.25 11.45 11.25
C ASP A 315 -3.62 10.07 11.08
N ASN A 316 -3.43 9.36 12.19
CA ASN A 316 -2.84 8.05 12.09
C ASN A 316 -3.72 7.13 11.26
N ILE A 317 -3.14 6.53 10.23
CA ILE A 317 -3.83 5.74 9.22
C ILE A 317 -4.54 4.48 9.79
N SER A 318 -4.21 4.06 11.01
CA SER A 318 -4.93 2.98 11.72
C SER A 318 -6.42 3.31 11.95
N GLN A 319 -6.79 4.60 11.98
CA GLN A 319 -8.19 5.04 12.11
C GLN A 319 -9.04 4.52 10.92
N SER A 320 -8.45 4.37 9.73
CA SER A 320 -9.14 3.78 8.57
C SER A 320 -9.59 2.34 8.81
N GLY A 321 -8.85 1.59 9.62
CA GLY A 321 -9.24 0.25 10.05
C GLY A 321 -10.25 0.28 11.20
N LYS A 322 -10.00 1.13 12.19
CA LYS A 322 -10.85 1.26 13.39
C LYS A 322 -12.28 1.63 13.05
N ASN A 323 -12.48 2.53 12.09
CA ASN A 323 -13.80 3.02 11.69
C ASN A 323 -14.38 2.28 10.48
N ARG A 324 -13.71 1.22 9.95
CA ARG A 324 -14.12 0.57 8.70
C ARG A 324 -15.53 -0.02 8.75
N ASP A 325 -15.88 -0.73 9.81
CA ASP A 325 -17.17 -1.39 9.90
C ASP A 325 -18.29 -0.34 9.97
N THR A 326 -18.10 0.74 10.74
CA THR A 326 -19.02 1.88 10.75
C THR A 326 -19.12 2.54 9.37
N ALA A 327 -18.01 2.69 8.65
CA ALA A 327 -18.02 3.26 7.31
C ALA A 327 -18.83 2.40 6.32
N ILE A 328 -18.70 1.07 6.40
CA ILE A 328 -19.47 0.11 5.59
C ILE A 328 -20.97 0.24 5.90
N GLU A 329 -21.35 0.35 7.18
CA GLU A 329 -22.74 0.53 7.60
C GLU A 329 -23.32 1.85 7.08
N LEU A 330 -22.57 2.96 7.18
CA LEU A 330 -22.99 4.25 6.64
C LEU A 330 -23.24 4.21 5.13
N MET A 331 -22.31 3.61 4.38
CA MET A 331 -22.45 3.46 2.93
C MET A 331 -23.65 2.58 2.57
N HIS A 332 -23.89 1.50 3.32
CA HIS A 332 -25.05 0.64 3.12
C HIS A 332 -26.38 1.39 3.38
N ARG A 333 -26.49 2.15 4.50
CA ARG A 333 -27.67 2.96 4.82
C ARG A 333 -27.97 4.03 3.76
N ALA A 334 -26.91 4.61 3.17
CA ALA A 334 -27.02 5.57 2.08
C ALA A 334 -27.35 4.95 0.72
N ASN A 335 -27.52 3.62 0.62
CA ASN A 335 -27.64 2.89 -0.65
C ASN A 335 -26.45 3.12 -1.60
N TYR A 336 -25.28 3.41 -1.07
CA TYR A 336 -24.06 3.47 -1.85
C TYR A 336 -23.59 2.04 -2.16
N ARG A 337 -23.80 1.59 -3.40
CA ARG A 337 -23.55 0.22 -3.87
C ARG A 337 -22.10 -0.03 -4.28
#